data_30564da35c487fe3389a146358a4d1d7
#
_entry.id   30564da35c487fe3389a146358a4d1d7
#
_cell.length_a   1.000
_cell.length_b   1.000
_cell.length_c   1.000
_cell.angle_alpha   90.00
_cell.angle_beta   90.00
_cell.angle_gamma   90.00
#
_symmetry.space_group_name_H-M   'P 1'
#
loop_
_entity.id
_entity.type
_entity.pdbx_description
1 polymer ?
#
loop_
_entity_poly.entity_id
_entity_poly.type
_entity_poly.pdbx_seq_one_letter_code
_entity_poly.pdbx_strand_id
1 'polypeptide(L)'
;MRQSLIVLLWLLTATIRVCAVDLSPNIARGDQPIWGVEGGLVWSIPPGMGAHHPRGLIRLAYPILSNQVYELVNFIAIEPIVRGRRGYSELERSALDGVPGKRFWSDTTNSLILTNLLAGISNAPGGAKRIEVKVRVEKFDNGAHVGLVIRQCADAPDEIEVSIFAEPDSQPLDYCILTATMGNFARARQLWLKDEVVSSLKLFPDYKADGFAPQKKYSASHLQQTADGRLLAAITNDETDPAIAHPFPDKAWWYYGGIKVTQYWAKPPGSAGKDLCVAVNGRYTYWLSQQPVPGGIAFENFELNEPFQEGQKFIFGITRRPPHELGF
;
A
#
# COMPACT_ATOMS: atom_id res chain seq x y z
N MET A 1 20.29 59.68 -27.12
CA MET A 1 20.02 58.26 -27.50
C MET A 1 19.97 57.44 -26.21
N ARG A 2 18.76 57.09 -25.76
CA ARG A 2 18.55 56.21 -24.59
C ARG A 2 18.10 54.86 -25.14
N GLN A 3 18.95 53.85 -24.99
CA GLN A 3 18.58 52.46 -25.31
C GLN A 3 17.77 51.87 -24.13
N SER A 4 16.51 51.58 -24.38
CA SER A 4 15.63 50.85 -23.43
C SER A 4 15.91 49.34 -23.56
N LEU A 5 16.44 48.76 -22.51
CA LEU A 5 16.66 47.32 -22.37
C LEU A 5 15.32 46.68 -21.95
N ILE A 6 14.67 46.01 -22.88
CA ILE A 6 13.48 45.21 -22.57
C ILE A 6 13.97 43.87 -22.03
N VAL A 7 13.82 43.68 -20.71
CA VAL A 7 14.03 42.36 -20.05
C VAL A 7 12.76 41.56 -20.23
N LEU A 8 12.83 40.57 -21.12
CA LEU A 8 11.73 39.59 -21.33
C LEU A 8 11.75 38.59 -20.20
N LEU A 9 10.87 38.77 -19.21
CA LEU A 9 10.69 37.85 -18.09
C LEU A 9 9.90 36.63 -18.60
N TRP A 10 10.58 35.50 -18.86
CA TRP A 10 9.93 34.23 -19.13
C TRP A 10 9.38 33.68 -17.81
N LEU A 11 8.09 33.91 -17.56
CA LEU A 11 7.33 33.15 -16.55
C LEU A 11 7.17 31.72 -17.05
N LEU A 12 8.02 30.82 -16.57
CA LEU A 12 7.77 29.39 -16.69
C LEU A 12 6.57 29.04 -15.77
N THR A 13 5.37 29.13 -16.32
CA THR A 13 4.19 28.50 -15.72
C THR A 13 4.38 26.99 -15.82
N ALA A 14 4.74 26.36 -14.68
CA ALA A 14 4.71 24.92 -14.57
C ALA A 14 3.24 24.47 -14.77
N THR A 15 2.91 24.06 -15.97
CA THR A 15 1.62 23.45 -16.28
C THR A 15 1.54 22.16 -15.49
N ILE A 16 0.70 22.13 -14.44
CA ILE A 16 0.25 20.89 -13.81
C ILE A 16 -0.58 20.18 -14.87
N ARG A 17 0.04 19.26 -15.60
CA ARG A 17 -0.73 18.34 -16.44
C ARG A 17 -1.44 17.39 -15.50
N VAL A 18 -2.76 17.41 -15.48
CA VAL A 18 -3.56 16.31 -14.96
C VAL A 18 -3.35 15.15 -15.94
N CYS A 19 -2.27 14.40 -15.77
CA CYS A 19 -2.07 13.17 -16.52
C CYS A 19 -3.17 12.21 -16.07
N ALA A 20 -4.00 11.79 -16.99
CA ALA A 20 -4.92 10.70 -16.73
C ALA A 20 -4.07 9.42 -16.61
N VAL A 21 -4.10 8.81 -15.43
CA VAL A 21 -3.54 7.48 -15.23
C VAL A 21 -4.34 6.51 -16.10
N ASP A 22 -3.66 5.76 -16.96
CA ASP A 22 -4.29 4.74 -17.79
C ASP A 22 -4.53 3.48 -16.95
N LEU A 23 -5.74 3.41 -16.37
CA LEU A 23 -6.16 2.27 -15.56
C LEU A 23 -6.57 1.11 -16.46
N SER A 24 -6.21 -0.11 -16.05
CA SER A 24 -6.71 -1.32 -16.67
C SER A 24 -8.24 -1.29 -16.79
N PRO A 25 -8.80 -1.81 -17.90
CA PRO A 25 -10.25 -1.92 -18.08
C PRO A 25 -10.97 -2.65 -16.93
N ASN A 26 -10.24 -3.46 -16.17
CA ASN A 26 -10.76 -4.17 -15.01
C ASN A 26 -10.91 -3.30 -13.77
N ILE A 27 -10.35 -2.09 -13.76
CA ILE A 27 -10.43 -1.17 -12.64
C ILE A 27 -11.54 -0.15 -12.91
N ALA A 28 -12.66 -0.28 -12.20
CA ALA A 28 -13.70 0.74 -12.24
C ALA A 28 -13.17 2.06 -11.66
N ARG A 29 -13.39 3.18 -12.38
CA ARG A 29 -13.04 4.51 -11.91
C ARG A 29 -14.22 5.10 -11.13
N GLY A 30 -13.95 5.59 -9.93
CA GLY A 30 -14.89 6.37 -9.12
C GLY A 30 -14.68 7.88 -9.29
N ASP A 31 -15.34 8.65 -8.45
CA ASP A 31 -15.31 10.11 -8.41
C ASP A 31 -14.22 10.69 -7.48
N GLN A 32 -13.56 9.84 -6.71
CA GLN A 32 -12.45 10.27 -5.85
C GLN A 32 -11.16 10.47 -6.63
N PRO A 33 -10.30 11.39 -6.18
CA PRO A 33 -9.03 11.65 -6.82
C PRO A 33 -8.08 10.46 -6.74
N ILE A 34 -7.13 10.43 -7.68
CA ILE A 34 -5.98 9.51 -7.70
C ILE A 34 -4.73 10.35 -7.50
N TRP A 35 -3.85 9.90 -6.63
CA TRP A 35 -2.57 10.53 -6.33
C TRP A 35 -1.42 9.59 -6.63
N GLY A 36 -0.28 10.13 -7.04
CA GLY A 36 0.89 9.32 -7.26
C GLY A 36 1.96 9.96 -8.12
N VAL A 37 2.99 9.18 -8.42
CA VAL A 37 4.07 9.55 -9.35
C VAL A 37 3.93 8.72 -10.61
N GLU A 38 3.99 9.36 -11.76
CA GLU A 38 3.91 8.71 -13.07
C GLU A 38 5.01 7.66 -13.22
N GLY A 39 4.63 6.45 -13.65
CA GLY A 39 5.56 5.31 -13.77
C GLY A 39 5.83 4.56 -12.47
N GLY A 40 5.39 5.09 -11.33
CA GLY A 40 5.49 4.48 -10.00
C GLY A 40 4.13 4.12 -9.42
N LEU A 41 4.06 4.02 -8.10
CA LEU A 41 2.85 3.73 -7.36
C LEU A 41 1.84 4.88 -7.47
N VAL A 42 0.57 4.54 -7.72
CA VAL A 42 -0.55 5.46 -7.56
C VAL A 42 -1.55 4.90 -6.56
N TRP A 43 -2.26 5.79 -5.86
CA TRP A 43 -3.16 5.39 -4.80
C TRP A 43 -4.42 6.26 -4.76
N SER A 44 -5.46 5.72 -4.15
CA SER A 44 -6.73 6.42 -3.93
C SER A 44 -7.43 5.88 -2.69
N ILE A 45 -8.46 6.60 -2.24
CA ILE A 45 -9.44 6.11 -1.28
C ILE A 45 -10.78 5.89 -1.98
N PRO A 46 -11.67 5.00 -1.45
CA PRO A 46 -12.98 4.77 -2.07
C PRO A 46 -13.87 6.02 -2.08
N PRO A 47 -14.62 6.24 -3.15
CA PRO A 47 -14.81 5.38 -4.31
C PRO A 47 -13.85 5.61 -5.49
N GLY A 48 -12.59 5.90 -5.26
CA GLY A 48 -11.58 6.09 -6.30
C GLY A 48 -11.38 4.90 -7.24
N MET A 49 -10.15 4.43 -7.39
CA MET A 49 -9.86 3.22 -8.18
C MET A 49 -10.62 2.02 -7.60
N GLY A 50 -11.28 1.23 -8.47
CA GLY A 50 -12.06 0.07 -8.04
C GLY A 50 -13.33 0.48 -7.25
N ALA A 51 -14.12 1.40 -7.77
CA ALA A 51 -15.30 1.98 -7.10
C ALA A 51 -16.33 0.95 -6.60
N HIS A 52 -16.40 -0.22 -7.21
CA HIS A 52 -17.32 -1.30 -6.83
C HIS A 52 -16.77 -2.25 -5.75
N HIS A 53 -15.54 -2.04 -5.30
CA HIS A 53 -14.92 -2.84 -4.25
C HIS A 53 -15.24 -2.29 -2.85
N PRO A 54 -15.00 -3.07 -1.78
CA PRO A 54 -15.25 -2.64 -0.40
C PRO A 54 -14.64 -1.29 -0.07
N ARG A 55 -15.33 -0.53 0.78
CA ARG A 55 -14.82 0.73 1.36
C ARG A 55 -13.84 0.44 2.48
N GLY A 56 -13.29 1.50 3.08
CA GLY A 56 -12.40 1.40 4.23
C GLY A 56 -11.00 0.92 3.89
N LEU A 57 -10.53 1.15 2.67
CA LEU A 57 -9.24 0.71 2.17
C LEU A 57 -8.52 1.86 1.46
N ILE A 58 -7.21 1.96 1.61
CA ILE A 58 -6.36 2.69 0.69
C ILE A 58 -6.03 1.73 -0.46
N ARG A 59 -6.31 2.12 -1.68
CA ARG A 59 -6.12 1.31 -2.88
C ARG A 59 -4.85 1.69 -3.59
N LEU A 60 -4.07 0.69 -3.98
CA LEU A 60 -2.75 0.86 -4.56
C LEU A 60 -2.72 0.21 -5.93
N ALA A 61 -2.34 0.97 -6.94
CA ALA A 61 -2.12 0.47 -8.28
C ALA A 61 -0.69 0.76 -8.74
N TYR A 62 -0.18 -0.10 -9.60
CA TYR A 62 1.18 -0.02 -10.11
C TYR A 62 1.19 -0.36 -11.61
N PRO A 63 2.06 0.27 -12.43
CA PRO A 63 2.13 -0.01 -13.86
C PRO A 63 2.84 -1.35 -14.10
N ILE A 64 2.10 -2.43 -14.07
CA ILE A 64 2.63 -3.80 -14.16
C ILE A 64 2.94 -4.17 -15.60
N LEU A 65 2.10 -3.77 -16.55
CA LEU A 65 2.22 -4.12 -17.96
C LEU A 65 3.22 -3.22 -18.69
N SER A 66 3.78 -3.72 -19.77
CA SER A 66 4.77 -2.98 -20.58
C SER A 66 4.22 -1.69 -21.22
N ASN A 67 2.91 -1.59 -21.36
CA ASN A 67 2.20 -0.42 -21.89
C ASN A 67 1.91 0.66 -20.83
N GLN A 68 2.49 0.55 -19.63
CA GLN A 68 2.26 1.47 -18.50
C GLN A 68 0.82 1.50 -17.97
N VAL A 69 0.01 0.50 -18.29
CA VAL A 69 -1.33 0.37 -17.72
C VAL A 69 -1.24 -0.02 -16.26
N TYR A 70 -1.97 0.70 -15.43
CA TYR A 70 -2.00 0.48 -13.99
C TYR A 70 -3.00 -0.60 -13.61
N GLU A 71 -2.56 -1.55 -12.81
CA GLU A 71 -3.40 -2.58 -12.20
C GLU A 71 -3.46 -2.38 -10.69
N LEU A 72 -4.60 -2.71 -10.08
CA LEU A 72 -4.72 -2.79 -8.63
C LEU A 72 -3.86 -3.94 -8.12
N VAL A 73 -2.89 -3.63 -7.26
CA VAL A 73 -1.93 -4.62 -6.72
C VAL A 73 -2.24 -4.94 -5.27
N ASN A 74 -2.66 -3.94 -4.49
CA ASN A 74 -2.86 -4.11 -3.05
C ASN A 74 -3.90 -3.15 -2.48
N PHE A 75 -4.35 -3.48 -1.27
CA PHE A 75 -5.25 -2.69 -0.45
C PHE A 75 -4.65 -2.57 0.95
N ILE A 76 -4.66 -1.37 1.53
CA ILE A 76 -4.25 -1.19 2.92
C ILE A 76 -5.50 -0.90 3.75
N ALA A 77 -5.81 -1.83 4.66
CA ALA A 77 -6.81 -1.65 5.71
C ALA A 77 -6.18 -0.96 6.94
N ILE A 78 -7.01 -0.27 7.73
CA ILE A 78 -6.62 0.39 8.97
C ILE A 78 -7.30 -0.34 10.11
N GLU A 79 -6.50 -0.82 11.06
CA GLU A 79 -6.97 -1.70 12.11
C GLU A 79 -6.46 -1.25 13.49
N PRO A 80 -7.12 -0.25 14.08
CA PRO A 80 -6.75 0.24 15.40
C PRO A 80 -7.18 -0.74 16.50
N ILE A 81 -6.34 -0.88 17.53
CA ILE A 81 -6.61 -1.71 18.70
C ILE A 81 -6.79 -0.80 19.92
N VAL A 82 -7.91 -0.95 20.61
CA VAL A 82 -8.26 -0.25 21.85
C VAL A 82 -8.61 -1.28 22.91
N ARG A 83 -7.88 -1.31 24.02
CA ARG A 83 -8.06 -2.27 25.12
C ARG A 83 -8.14 -3.73 24.62
N GLY A 84 -7.24 -4.09 23.70
CA GLY A 84 -7.17 -5.40 23.07
C GLY A 84 -8.26 -5.72 22.05
N ARG A 85 -9.22 -4.81 21.77
CA ARG A 85 -10.24 -4.99 20.74
C ARG A 85 -9.78 -4.37 19.43
N ARG A 86 -9.63 -5.19 18.39
CA ARG A 86 -9.26 -4.75 17.03
C ARG A 86 -10.45 -4.19 16.29
N GLY A 87 -10.31 -3.02 15.69
CA GLY A 87 -11.23 -2.45 14.72
C GLY A 87 -10.79 -2.82 13.30
N TYR A 88 -11.72 -2.81 12.34
CA TYR A 88 -11.47 -3.24 10.97
C TYR A 88 -12.11 -2.25 9.99
N SER A 89 -11.30 -1.44 9.34
CA SER A 89 -11.83 -0.39 8.46
C SER A 89 -12.64 -0.93 7.27
N GLU A 90 -12.31 -2.11 6.76
CA GLU A 90 -13.02 -2.71 5.63
C GLU A 90 -14.26 -3.54 6.03
N LEU A 91 -14.28 -4.09 7.26
CA LEU A 91 -15.31 -5.04 7.69
C LEU A 91 -16.40 -4.39 8.54
N GLU A 92 -16.06 -3.39 9.36
CA GLU A 92 -17.04 -2.69 10.17
C GLU A 92 -18.02 -1.89 9.29
N ARG A 93 -19.27 -1.86 9.69
CA ARG A 93 -20.24 -1.01 9.02
C ARG A 93 -20.02 0.46 9.38
N SER A 94 -20.23 1.33 8.41
CA SER A 94 -20.25 2.76 8.65
C SER A 94 -21.44 3.11 9.56
N ALA A 95 -21.21 3.88 10.60
CA ALA A 95 -22.26 4.43 11.46
C ALA A 95 -23.10 5.50 10.75
N LEU A 96 -22.60 6.05 9.65
CA LEU A 96 -23.26 7.14 8.92
C LEU A 96 -24.29 6.64 7.90
N ASP A 97 -24.11 5.47 7.34
CA ASP A 97 -24.99 4.95 6.27
C ASP A 97 -25.27 3.44 6.36
N GLY A 98 -24.70 2.74 7.34
CA GLY A 98 -24.88 1.29 7.53
C GLY A 98 -24.23 0.40 6.46
N VAL A 99 -23.53 0.96 5.50
CA VAL A 99 -22.85 0.19 4.43
C VAL A 99 -21.55 -0.41 4.97
N PRO A 100 -21.17 -1.65 4.60
CA PRO A 100 -19.90 -2.24 4.98
C PRO A 100 -18.70 -1.38 4.56
N GLY A 101 -17.71 -1.29 5.44
CA GLY A 101 -16.50 -0.48 5.31
C GLY A 101 -16.65 0.93 5.87
N LYS A 102 -15.69 1.34 6.70
CA LYS A 102 -15.61 2.72 7.24
C LYS A 102 -15.40 3.72 6.10
N ARG A 103 -15.93 4.93 6.26
CA ARG A 103 -15.73 6.00 5.29
C ARG A 103 -14.39 6.69 5.50
N PHE A 104 -13.76 7.06 4.39
CA PHE A 104 -12.54 7.85 4.35
C PHE A 104 -12.82 9.17 3.63
N TRP A 105 -12.19 10.25 4.09
CA TRP A 105 -12.28 11.58 3.47
C TRP A 105 -10.88 12.16 3.33
N SER A 106 -10.59 12.74 2.18
CA SER A 106 -9.36 13.48 1.94
C SER A 106 -9.60 14.99 2.02
N ASP A 107 -8.58 15.74 2.40
CA ASP A 107 -8.54 17.19 2.31
C ASP A 107 -8.24 17.69 0.89
N THR A 108 -7.88 16.78 -0.01
CA THR A 108 -7.50 17.05 -1.40
C THR A 108 -8.56 16.52 -2.34
N THR A 109 -9.15 17.41 -3.15
CA THR A 109 -10.31 17.11 -4.00
C THR A 109 -9.95 16.84 -5.46
N ASN A 110 -8.70 17.11 -5.86
CA ASN A 110 -8.23 16.91 -7.22
C ASN A 110 -7.19 15.81 -7.29
N SER A 111 -7.17 15.06 -8.40
CA SER A 111 -6.09 14.14 -8.69
C SER A 111 -4.77 14.90 -8.86
N LEU A 112 -3.69 14.35 -8.33
CA LEU A 112 -2.36 14.91 -8.44
C LEU A 112 -1.37 13.80 -8.81
N ILE A 113 -0.91 13.84 -10.05
CA ILE A 113 0.10 12.93 -10.57
C ILE A 113 1.37 13.75 -10.85
N LEU A 114 2.43 13.44 -10.12
CA LEU A 114 3.75 14.02 -10.39
C LEU A 114 4.36 13.30 -11.59
N THR A 115 4.86 14.06 -12.55
CA THR A 115 5.57 13.51 -13.70
C THR A 115 7.07 13.42 -13.41
N ASN A 116 7.73 12.36 -13.87
CA ASN A 116 9.18 12.17 -13.72
C ASN A 116 10.03 13.28 -14.37
N LEU A 117 9.47 13.97 -15.38
CA LEU A 117 10.11 15.15 -16.00
C LEU A 117 10.35 16.28 -15.02
N LEU A 118 9.63 16.32 -13.90
CA LEU A 118 9.83 17.31 -12.84
C LEU A 118 10.90 16.88 -11.82
N ALA A 119 11.26 15.61 -11.75
CA ALA A 119 12.32 15.11 -10.90
C ALA A 119 13.73 15.62 -11.34
N GLY A 120 13.91 15.88 -12.64
CA GLY A 120 15.14 16.50 -13.17
C GLY A 120 15.37 17.97 -12.75
N ILE A 121 14.38 18.61 -12.12
CA ILE A 121 14.47 20.00 -11.63
C ILE A 121 14.77 20.05 -10.12
N SER A 122 14.90 18.91 -9.46
CA SER A 122 15.02 18.78 -7.99
C SER A 122 16.38 19.15 -7.41
N ASN A 123 17.29 19.72 -8.16
CA ASN A 123 18.52 20.33 -7.61
C ASN A 123 18.29 21.75 -7.05
N ALA A 124 17.03 22.18 -6.86
CA ALA A 124 16.75 23.41 -6.15
C ALA A 124 16.93 23.18 -4.63
N PRO A 125 17.52 24.12 -3.90
CA PRO A 125 17.60 24.09 -2.44
C PRO A 125 16.17 24.04 -1.88
N GLY A 126 15.71 22.86 -1.40
CA GLY A 126 14.36 22.74 -0.87
C GLY A 126 13.70 21.34 -0.95
N GLY A 127 14.40 20.34 -1.49
CA GLY A 127 13.97 18.95 -1.46
C GLY A 127 13.12 18.51 -2.65
N ALA A 128 12.97 17.20 -2.80
CA ALA A 128 12.18 16.58 -3.84
C ALA A 128 10.70 17.02 -3.73
N LYS A 129 10.03 17.19 -4.88
CA LYS A 129 8.58 17.44 -4.91
C LYS A 129 7.85 16.27 -4.29
N ARG A 130 6.89 16.55 -3.45
CA ARG A 130 6.09 15.53 -2.77
C ARG A 130 4.60 15.81 -2.87
N ILE A 131 3.82 14.77 -2.86
CA ILE A 131 2.40 14.78 -2.60
C ILE A 131 2.21 14.59 -1.11
N GLU A 132 1.31 15.33 -0.51
CA GLU A 132 0.86 15.13 0.86
C GLU A 132 -0.66 15.24 0.88
N VAL A 133 -1.32 14.22 1.40
CA VAL A 133 -2.78 14.17 1.52
C VAL A 133 -3.14 13.73 2.94
N LYS A 134 -4.01 14.50 3.58
CA LYS A 134 -4.59 14.13 4.87
C LYS A 134 -5.87 13.33 4.64
N VAL A 135 -5.95 12.18 5.29
CA VAL A 135 -7.11 11.29 5.22
C VAL A 135 -7.70 11.15 6.62
N ARG A 136 -8.96 11.50 6.77
CA ARG A 136 -9.74 11.24 7.98
C ARG A 136 -10.47 9.92 7.81
N VAL A 137 -10.50 9.13 8.88
CA VAL A 137 -11.16 7.83 8.93
C VAL A 137 -12.35 7.92 9.86
N GLU A 138 -13.48 7.39 9.47
CA GLU A 138 -14.66 7.30 10.33
C GLU A 138 -14.33 6.55 11.63
N LYS A 139 -14.91 7.01 12.74
CA LYS A 139 -14.71 6.43 14.07
C LYS A 139 -15.10 4.94 14.08
N PHE A 140 -14.25 4.14 14.70
CA PHE A 140 -14.42 2.68 14.81
C PHE A 140 -15.34 2.29 15.96
N ASP A 141 -15.91 1.10 15.88
CA ASP A 141 -16.83 0.56 16.89
C ASP A 141 -16.15 0.30 18.25
N ASN A 142 -14.82 0.14 18.26
CA ASN A 142 -14.03 0.06 19.49
C ASN A 142 -13.69 1.41 20.12
N GLY A 143 -14.13 2.51 19.50
CA GLY A 143 -13.92 3.88 19.97
C GLY A 143 -12.64 4.54 19.47
N ALA A 144 -11.82 3.85 18.67
CA ALA A 144 -10.70 4.46 17.97
C ALA A 144 -11.20 5.48 16.95
N HIS A 145 -10.50 6.61 16.85
CA HIS A 145 -10.70 7.61 15.81
C HIS A 145 -9.33 8.09 15.35
N VAL A 146 -8.99 7.83 14.10
CA VAL A 146 -7.64 8.08 13.56
C VAL A 146 -7.68 8.89 12.29
N GLY A 147 -6.62 9.67 12.09
CA GLY A 147 -6.31 10.35 10.85
C GLY A 147 -4.97 9.88 10.30
N LEU A 148 -4.79 9.98 9.00
CA LEU A 148 -3.55 9.65 8.31
C LEU A 148 -3.02 10.86 7.57
N VAL A 149 -1.70 10.93 7.45
CA VAL A 149 -1.02 11.76 6.46
C VAL A 149 -0.24 10.85 5.54
N ILE A 150 -0.65 10.80 4.28
CA ILE A 150 -0.01 9.97 3.25
C ILE A 150 0.87 10.87 2.39
N ARG A 151 2.15 10.50 2.27
CA ARG A 151 3.15 11.22 1.49
C ARG A 151 3.76 10.34 0.42
N GLN A 152 4.07 10.93 -0.71
CA GLN A 152 4.86 10.30 -1.76
C GLN A 152 5.81 11.33 -2.36
N CYS A 153 7.09 10.95 -2.49
CA CYS A 153 8.13 11.80 -3.04
C CYS A 153 8.43 11.42 -4.50
N ALA A 154 8.74 12.42 -5.33
CA ALA A 154 9.04 12.20 -6.74
C ALA A 154 10.31 11.38 -6.97
N ASP A 155 11.24 11.40 -6.02
CA ASP A 155 12.48 10.59 -6.02
C ASP A 155 12.32 9.18 -5.45
N ALA A 156 11.13 8.89 -4.85
CA ALA A 156 10.75 7.57 -4.37
C ALA A 156 9.37 7.17 -4.94
N PRO A 157 9.25 7.02 -6.27
CA PRO A 157 7.96 6.86 -6.95
C PRO A 157 7.24 5.57 -6.60
N ASP A 158 7.96 4.56 -6.13
CA ASP A 158 7.45 3.23 -5.81
C ASP A 158 6.96 3.10 -4.36
N GLU A 159 6.99 4.17 -3.57
CA GLU A 159 6.69 4.14 -2.12
C GLU A 159 5.69 5.21 -1.72
N ILE A 160 4.89 4.91 -0.69
CA ILE A 160 4.15 5.90 0.10
C ILE A 160 4.58 5.82 1.56
N GLU A 161 4.77 6.97 2.21
CA GLU A 161 4.89 7.07 3.67
C GLU A 161 3.51 7.37 4.26
N VAL A 162 3.10 6.59 5.24
CA VAL A 162 1.85 6.79 5.99
C VAL A 162 2.21 7.12 7.43
N SER A 163 1.80 8.32 7.88
CA SER A 163 1.87 8.72 9.28
C SER A 163 0.49 8.62 9.90
N ILE A 164 0.39 8.12 11.14
CA ILE A 164 -0.88 7.86 11.83
C ILE A 164 -0.98 8.77 13.03
N PHE A 165 -2.16 9.38 13.22
CA PHE A 165 -2.48 10.29 14.31
C PHE A 165 -3.80 9.86 14.96
N ALA A 166 -3.90 10.02 16.29
CA ALA A 166 -5.17 9.87 16.99
C ALA A 166 -5.94 11.20 16.91
N GLU A 167 -7.22 11.13 16.56
CA GLU A 167 -8.09 12.31 16.65
C GLU A 167 -8.40 12.64 18.13
N PRO A 168 -8.70 13.90 18.48
CA PRO A 168 -8.88 14.33 19.88
C PRO A 168 -9.96 13.57 20.64
N ASP A 169 -10.95 13.01 19.95
CA ASP A 169 -12.04 12.23 20.53
C ASP A 169 -11.82 10.71 20.45
N SER A 170 -10.62 10.28 20.08
CA SER A 170 -10.23 8.87 20.07
C SER A 170 -10.07 8.31 21.48
N GLN A 171 -10.46 7.05 21.66
CA GLN A 171 -9.98 6.28 22.82
C GLN A 171 -8.48 6.02 22.67
N PRO A 172 -7.74 5.86 23.80
CA PRO A 172 -6.32 5.52 23.75
C PRO A 172 -6.07 4.24 22.93
N LEU A 173 -5.10 4.30 22.02
CA LEU A 173 -4.76 3.22 21.12
C LEU A 173 -3.64 2.36 21.71
N ASP A 174 -3.82 1.04 21.72
CA ASP A 174 -2.74 0.08 21.98
C ASP A 174 -1.84 -0.04 20.74
N TYR A 175 -2.48 -0.16 19.57
CA TYR A 175 -1.86 -0.26 18.24
C TYR A 175 -2.73 0.47 17.21
N CYS A 176 -2.14 0.86 16.09
CA CYS A 176 -2.87 1.13 14.87
C CYS A 176 -2.16 0.46 13.71
N ILE A 177 -2.66 -0.67 13.31
CA ILE A 177 -2.05 -1.55 12.31
C ILE A 177 -2.49 -1.11 10.92
N LEU A 178 -1.54 -1.02 9.99
CA LEU A 178 -1.79 -0.90 8.57
C LEU A 178 -1.61 -2.28 7.94
N THR A 179 -2.70 -2.89 7.54
CA THR A 179 -2.69 -4.23 6.98
C THR A 179 -2.71 -4.15 5.45
N ALA A 180 -1.60 -4.53 4.81
CA ALA A 180 -1.60 -4.76 3.38
C ALA A 180 -2.30 -6.10 3.10
N THR A 181 -3.49 -6.03 2.48
CA THR A 181 -4.24 -7.22 2.11
C THR A 181 -3.84 -7.62 0.71
N MET A 182 -3.02 -8.66 0.61
CA MET A 182 -2.47 -9.13 -0.67
C MET A 182 -3.57 -9.57 -1.63
N GLY A 183 -4.70 -9.98 -1.09
CA GLY A 183 -5.84 -10.44 -1.84
C GLY A 183 -5.47 -11.53 -2.83
N ASN A 184 -6.24 -11.61 -3.87
CA ASN A 184 -6.05 -12.64 -4.89
C ASN A 184 -5.02 -12.24 -5.95
N PHE A 185 -4.62 -10.97 -5.98
CA PHE A 185 -3.89 -10.41 -7.10
C PHE A 185 -2.45 -10.88 -7.15
N ALA A 186 -1.78 -10.92 -6.01
CA ALA A 186 -0.34 -11.12 -6.00
C ALA A 186 0.10 -12.58 -5.83
N ARG A 187 -0.78 -13.48 -5.37
CA ARG A 187 -0.39 -14.84 -4.95
C ARG A 187 0.94 -14.83 -4.18
N ALA A 188 1.06 -13.88 -3.24
CA ALA A 188 2.28 -13.66 -2.47
C ALA A 188 2.59 -14.90 -1.63
N ARG A 189 3.73 -15.54 -1.85
CA ARG A 189 4.10 -16.80 -1.21
C ARG A 189 5.48 -16.81 -0.59
N GLN A 190 6.31 -15.83 -0.90
CA GLN A 190 7.67 -15.72 -0.36
C GLN A 190 7.74 -14.46 0.51
N LEU A 191 7.92 -14.62 1.80
CA LEU A 191 8.24 -13.55 2.74
C LEU A 191 9.76 -13.49 2.90
N TRP A 192 10.34 -12.36 2.54
CA TRP A 192 11.77 -12.10 2.59
C TRP A 192 12.11 -11.40 3.90
N LEU A 193 12.95 -12.04 4.68
CA LEU A 193 13.51 -11.57 5.94
C LEU A 193 15.04 -11.51 5.83
N LYS A 194 15.69 -10.92 6.80
CA LYS A 194 17.14 -10.68 6.80
C LYS A 194 17.98 -11.92 6.44
N ASP A 195 17.67 -13.05 7.03
CA ASP A 195 18.51 -14.26 6.94
C ASP A 195 17.73 -15.47 6.36
N GLU A 196 16.47 -15.27 5.97
CA GLU A 196 15.62 -16.35 5.48
C GLU A 196 14.54 -15.89 4.51
N VAL A 197 14.08 -16.82 3.68
CA VAL A 197 12.88 -16.66 2.87
C VAL A 197 11.84 -17.69 3.33
N VAL A 198 10.73 -17.18 3.84
CA VAL A 198 9.65 -18.00 4.39
C VAL A 198 8.57 -18.23 3.34
N SER A 199 8.32 -19.48 2.97
CA SER A 199 7.24 -19.82 2.05
C SER A 199 5.91 -20.02 2.80
N SER A 200 4.81 -19.44 2.29
CA SER A 200 3.46 -19.69 2.83
C SER A 200 3.07 -21.16 2.78
N LEU A 201 3.48 -21.88 1.73
CA LEU A 201 3.22 -23.32 1.58
C LEU A 201 3.91 -24.15 2.66
N LYS A 202 5.12 -23.76 3.06
CA LYS A 202 5.86 -24.44 4.15
C LYS A 202 5.40 -23.99 5.54
N LEU A 203 4.94 -22.74 5.67
CA LEU A 203 4.50 -22.17 6.93
C LEU A 203 3.12 -22.70 7.35
N PHE A 204 2.26 -23.02 6.38
CA PHE A 204 0.89 -23.48 6.59
C PHE A 204 0.56 -24.73 5.73
N PRO A 205 1.33 -25.83 5.86
CA PRO A 205 1.29 -26.94 4.90
C PRO A 205 -0.08 -27.61 4.78
N ASP A 206 -0.84 -27.69 5.88
CA ASP A 206 -2.10 -28.42 5.94
C ASP A 206 -3.33 -27.49 6.01
N TYR A 207 -3.13 -26.19 5.91
CA TYR A 207 -4.23 -25.25 6.04
C TYR A 207 -5.05 -25.18 4.76
N LYS A 208 -6.33 -25.61 4.83
CA LYS A 208 -7.29 -25.64 3.72
C LYS A 208 -8.66 -25.07 4.08
N ALA A 209 -8.78 -24.42 5.24
CA ALA A 209 -10.05 -23.81 5.66
C ALA A 209 -10.31 -22.49 4.89
N ASP A 210 -11.59 -22.08 4.86
CA ASP A 210 -12.03 -20.86 4.17
C ASP A 210 -11.62 -19.55 4.88
N GLY A 211 -11.12 -19.64 6.11
CA GLY A 211 -10.68 -18.48 6.91
C GLY A 211 -9.23 -18.10 6.70
N PHE A 212 -8.70 -17.35 7.66
CA PHE A 212 -7.28 -17.00 7.72
C PHE A 212 -6.51 -18.07 8.50
N ALA A 213 -5.34 -18.46 7.99
CA ALA A 213 -4.37 -19.21 8.75
C ALA A 213 -3.89 -18.39 9.97
N PRO A 214 -3.47 -19.03 11.06
CA PRO A 214 -2.99 -18.34 12.25
C PRO A 214 -1.87 -17.34 11.93
N GLN A 215 -1.94 -16.15 12.52
CA GLN A 215 -0.92 -15.12 12.30
C GLN A 215 0.46 -15.60 12.84
N LYS A 216 1.50 -15.39 12.03
CA LYS A 216 2.89 -15.60 12.39
C LYS A 216 3.59 -14.26 12.50
N LYS A 217 4.44 -14.10 13.52
CA LYS A 217 5.15 -12.86 13.83
C LYS A 217 6.65 -13.11 13.87
N TYR A 218 7.41 -12.17 13.32
CA TYR A 218 8.85 -12.14 13.31
C TYR A 218 9.31 -10.80 13.90
N SER A 219 10.17 -10.84 14.93
CA SER A 219 10.65 -9.63 15.61
C SER A 219 11.50 -8.75 14.70
N ALA A 220 11.78 -7.52 15.13
CA ALA A 220 12.62 -6.58 14.39
C ALA A 220 13.99 -7.12 14.00
N SER A 221 14.53 -8.09 14.76
CA SER A 221 15.80 -8.74 14.43
C SER A 221 15.80 -9.54 13.13
N HIS A 222 14.62 -9.94 12.65
CA HIS A 222 14.44 -10.62 11.36
C HIS A 222 14.25 -9.64 10.19
N LEU A 223 14.10 -8.34 10.45
CA LEU A 223 13.96 -7.35 9.40
C LEU A 223 15.32 -7.05 8.77
N GLN A 224 15.34 -6.92 7.44
CA GLN A 224 16.52 -6.48 6.72
C GLN A 224 16.79 -5.01 7.02
N GLN A 225 18.02 -4.69 7.36
CA GLN A 225 18.46 -3.31 7.46
C GLN A 225 19.11 -2.88 6.16
N THR A 226 18.55 -1.85 5.54
CA THR A 226 19.10 -1.27 4.32
C THR A 226 20.27 -0.34 4.60
N ALA A 227 21.06 0.00 3.58
CA ALA A 227 22.23 0.88 3.73
C ALA A 227 21.88 2.29 4.25
N ASP A 228 20.66 2.79 3.97
CA ASP A 228 20.12 4.04 4.49
C ASP A 228 19.53 3.92 5.90
N GLY A 229 19.59 2.73 6.53
CA GLY A 229 19.18 2.48 7.90
C GLY A 229 17.71 2.17 8.10
N ARG A 230 16.92 1.94 7.05
CA ARG A 230 15.54 1.44 7.16
C ARG A 230 15.51 0.01 7.64
N LEU A 231 14.44 -0.39 8.33
CA LEU A 231 14.12 -1.79 8.62
C LEU A 231 13.02 -2.25 7.67
N LEU A 232 13.26 -3.34 6.95
CA LEU A 232 12.48 -3.77 5.80
C LEU A 232 12.11 -5.25 5.89
N ALA A 233 10.85 -5.58 5.53
CA ALA A 233 10.43 -6.91 5.14
C ALA A 233 9.74 -6.83 3.78
N ALA A 234 9.92 -7.83 2.92
CA ALA A 234 9.33 -7.85 1.61
C ALA A 234 8.55 -9.15 1.35
N ILE A 235 7.63 -9.09 0.40
CA ILE A 235 6.84 -10.23 -0.03
C ILE A 235 6.78 -10.27 -1.55
N THR A 236 6.88 -11.48 -2.10
CA THR A 236 6.78 -11.70 -3.55
C THR A 236 5.89 -12.91 -3.85
N ASN A 237 5.45 -13.03 -5.09
CA ASN A 237 4.93 -14.29 -5.59
C ASN A 237 6.06 -15.29 -5.79
N ASP A 238 5.73 -16.57 -5.91
CA ASP A 238 6.70 -17.66 -6.13
C ASP A 238 6.68 -18.24 -7.54
N GLU A 239 6.15 -17.54 -8.51
CA GLU A 239 6.02 -17.99 -9.90
C GLU A 239 7.37 -18.10 -10.62
N THR A 240 8.38 -18.61 -9.93
CA THR A 240 9.67 -18.98 -10.52
C THR A 240 9.62 -20.37 -11.16
N ASP A 241 8.74 -21.24 -10.64
CA ASP A 241 8.55 -22.58 -11.14
C ASP A 241 7.34 -22.63 -12.08
N PRO A 242 7.52 -22.90 -13.39
CA PRO A 242 6.41 -23.07 -14.33
C PRO A 242 5.42 -24.18 -13.93
N ALA A 243 5.88 -25.19 -13.18
CA ALA A 243 5.00 -26.24 -12.66
C ALA A 243 4.04 -25.74 -11.58
N ILE A 244 4.39 -24.65 -10.90
CA ILE A 244 3.55 -23.99 -9.89
C ILE A 244 2.73 -22.86 -10.52
N ALA A 245 3.06 -22.42 -11.72
CA ALA A 245 2.30 -21.43 -12.47
C ALA A 245 0.95 -22.03 -12.92
N HIS A 246 0.03 -22.15 -11.98
CA HIS A 246 -1.33 -22.56 -12.30
C HIS A 246 -2.05 -21.38 -12.98
N PRO A 247 -2.58 -21.59 -14.19
CA PRO A 247 -3.38 -20.55 -14.81
C PRO A 247 -4.60 -20.28 -13.95
N PHE A 248 -4.89 -19.01 -13.74
CA PHE A 248 -6.21 -18.62 -13.26
C PHE A 248 -7.24 -18.98 -14.32
N PRO A 249 -8.52 -19.17 -13.95
CA PRO A 249 -9.59 -19.29 -14.92
C PRO A 249 -9.54 -18.12 -15.90
N ASP A 250 -9.70 -18.39 -17.20
CA ASP A 250 -9.56 -17.42 -18.30
C ASP A 250 -10.37 -16.13 -18.18
N LYS A 251 -11.28 -16.04 -17.23
CA LYS A 251 -12.14 -14.87 -16.97
C LYS A 251 -11.91 -14.21 -15.63
N ALA A 252 -10.84 -14.55 -14.93
CA ALA A 252 -10.50 -13.91 -13.67
C ALA A 252 -10.02 -12.48 -13.94
N TRP A 253 -10.90 -11.52 -13.79
CA TRP A 253 -10.65 -10.09 -14.05
C TRP A 253 -9.56 -9.48 -13.15
N TRP A 254 -9.20 -10.15 -12.07
CA TRP A 254 -8.15 -9.78 -11.12
C TRP A 254 -6.79 -10.41 -11.43
N TYR A 255 -6.66 -11.22 -12.47
CA TYR A 255 -5.39 -11.81 -12.88
C TYR A 255 -4.65 -10.95 -13.89
N TYR A 256 -3.47 -10.53 -13.55
CA TYR A 256 -2.63 -9.66 -14.37
C TYR A 256 -1.42 -10.41 -15.02
N GLY A 257 -1.60 -11.66 -15.38
CA GLY A 257 -0.63 -12.38 -16.24
C GLY A 257 0.68 -12.80 -15.58
N GLY A 258 0.71 -12.96 -14.25
CA GLY A 258 1.90 -13.48 -13.54
C GLY A 258 3.07 -12.51 -13.46
N ILE A 259 2.85 -11.23 -13.64
CA ILE A 259 3.91 -10.22 -13.50
C ILE A 259 4.33 -10.11 -12.05
N LYS A 260 5.64 -10.28 -11.83
CA LYS A 260 6.24 -10.26 -10.50
C LYS A 260 6.46 -8.83 -10.05
N VAL A 261 6.00 -8.55 -8.84
CA VAL A 261 6.34 -7.33 -8.11
C VAL A 261 6.81 -7.70 -6.71
N THR A 262 7.74 -6.92 -6.20
CA THR A 262 8.11 -6.95 -4.79
C THR A 262 7.26 -5.93 -4.08
N GLN A 263 6.57 -6.35 -3.02
CA GLN A 263 5.84 -5.46 -2.11
C GLN A 263 6.56 -5.49 -0.77
N TYR A 264 6.66 -4.35 -0.11
CA TYR A 264 7.40 -4.29 1.15
C TYR A 264 6.81 -3.27 2.12
N TRP A 265 6.97 -3.58 3.40
CA TRP A 265 6.86 -2.62 4.48
C TRP A 265 8.24 -2.22 4.96
N ALA A 266 8.42 -0.93 5.26
CA ALA A 266 9.63 -0.43 5.88
C ALA A 266 9.33 0.57 7.00
N LYS A 267 10.27 0.65 7.95
CA LYS A 267 10.34 1.73 8.95
C LYS A 267 11.42 2.71 8.53
N PRO A 268 11.14 4.02 8.58
CA PRO A 268 12.19 5.03 8.42
C PRO A 268 13.34 4.83 9.43
N PRO A 269 14.56 5.28 9.10
CA PRO A 269 15.70 5.15 9.99
C PRO A 269 15.42 5.76 11.37
N GLY A 270 15.76 5.02 12.44
CA GLY A 270 15.60 5.49 13.83
C GLY A 270 14.15 5.67 14.32
N SER A 271 13.14 5.24 13.52
CA SER A 271 11.72 5.38 13.89
C SER A 271 11.06 4.10 14.40
N ALA A 272 11.82 3.00 14.52
CA ALA A 272 11.30 1.71 14.99
C ALA A 272 10.98 1.76 16.47
N GLY A 273 9.76 1.36 16.83
CA GLY A 273 9.36 1.15 18.21
C GLY A 273 9.97 -0.10 18.83
N LYS A 274 9.92 -0.19 20.17
CA LYS A 274 10.58 -1.26 20.95
C LYS A 274 10.13 -2.68 20.54
N ASP A 275 8.84 -2.86 20.22
CA ASP A 275 8.24 -4.16 19.94
C ASP A 275 7.84 -4.29 18.45
N LEU A 276 8.60 -3.65 17.58
CA LEU A 276 8.39 -3.75 16.14
C LEU A 276 8.50 -5.20 15.70
N CYS A 277 7.52 -5.65 14.92
CA CYS A 277 7.52 -6.97 14.30
C CYS A 277 6.83 -6.94 12.94
N VAL A 278 7.20 -7.84 12.06
CA VAL A 278 6.42 -8.17 10.86
C VAL A 278 5.47 -9.30 11.18
N ALA A 279 4.23 -9.20 10.71
CA ALA A 279 3.23 -10.23 10.89
C ALA A 279 2.59 -10.60 9.54
N VAL A 280 2.35 -11.90 9.36
CA VAL A 280 1.69 -12.45 8.18
C VAL A 280 0.68 -13.51 8.58
N ASN A 281 -0.37 -13.66 7.79
CA ASN A 281 -1.23 -14.84 7.77
C ASN A 281 -1.43 -15.28 6.31
N GLY A 282 -2.21 -16.31 6.09
CA GLY A 282 -2.49 -16.78 4.74
C GLY A 282 -3.95 -17.18 4.55
N ARG A 283 -4.34 -17.30 3.29
CA ARG A 283 -5.63 -17.87 2.88
C ARG A 283 -5.42 -18.94 1.82
N TYR A 284 -6.24 -19.97 1.94
CA TYR A 284 -6.29 -21.06 0.97
C TYR A 284 -7.28 -20.77 -0.16
N THR A 285 -8.37 -20.04 0.13
CA THR A 285 -9.42 -19.68 -0.81
C THR A 285 -9.39 -18.17 -1.11
N TYR A 286 -9.92 -17.78 -2.26
CA TYR A 286 -10.11 -16.37 -2.57
C TYR A 286 -11.07 -15.69 -1.61
N TRP A 287 -10.87 -14.41 -1.42
CA TRP A 287 -11.78 -13.57 -0.65
C TRP A 287 -13.20 -13.66 -1.20
N LEU A 288 -14.17 -13.86 -0.30
CA LEU A 288 -15.59 -14.04 -0.63
C LEU A 288 -15.88 -15.18 -1.63
N SER A 289 -14.99 -16.16 -1.76
CA SER A 289 -15.22 -17.33 -2.59
C SER A 289 -14.76 -18.60 -1.87
N GLN A 290 -15.23 -19.74 -2.35
CA GLN A 290 -14.76 -21.05 -1.89
C GLN A 290 -13.74 -21.66 -2.85
N GLN A 291 -13.30 -20.89 -3.86
CA GLN A 291 -12.34 -21.39 -4.83
C GLN A 291 -10.92 -21.34 -4.26
N PRO A 292 -10.21 -22.45 -4.26
CA PRO A 292 -8.82 -22.47 -3.83
C PRO A 292 -7.95 -21.54 -4.66
N VAL A 293 -7.01 -20.88 -4.02
CA VAL A 293 -5.95 -20.12 -4.70
C VAL A 293 -5.09 -21.10 -5.48
N PRO A 294 -4.92 -20.94 -6.80
CA PRO A 294 -4.09 -21.82 -7.60
C PRO A 294 -2.67 -21.96 -7.04
N GLY A 295 -2.19 -23.22 -6.93
CA GLY A 295 -0.91 -23.53 -6.30
C GLY A 295 -0.92 -23.58 -4.77
N GLY A 296 -2.07 -23.40 -4.12
CA GLY A 296 -2.25 -23.55 -2.66
C GLY A 296 -2.24 -22.21 -1.91
N ILE A 297 -2.08 -22.28 -0.59
CA ILE A 297 -2.17 -21.14 0.31
C ILE A 297 -1.19 -20.02 -0.07
N ALA A 298 -1.69 -18.79 -0.11
CA ALA A 298 -0.90 -17.59 -0.29
C ALA A 298 -0.99 -16.71 0.97
N PHE A 299 -0.01 -15.84 1.19
CA PHE A 299 -0.12 -14.80 2.21
C PHE A 299 -1.27 -13.86 1.85
N GLU A 300 -2.06 -13.50 2.85
CA GLU A 300 -3.19 -12.58 2.69
C GLU A 300 -2.92 -11.26 3.38
N ASN A 301 -2.59 -11.26 4.65
CA ASN A 301 -2.24 -10.06 5.40
C ASN A 301 -0.74 -9.99 5.62
N PHE A 302 -0.21 -8.82 5.34
CA PHE A 302 1.19 -8.48 5.53
C PHE A 302 1.26 -7.14 6.27
N GLU A 303 1.77 -7.18 7.49
CA GLU A 303 1.70 -6.09 8.45
C GLU A 303 3.07 -5.81 9.05
N LEU A 304 3.36 -4.54 9.32
CA LEU A 304 4.48 -4.14 10.17
C LEU A 304 3.88 -3.48 11.41
N ASN A 305 4.04 -4.14 12.58
CA ASN A 305 3.32 -3.83 13.81
C ASN A 305 4.25 -3.32 14.89
N GLU A 306 3.81 -2.28 15.60
CA GLU A 306 4.42 -1.78 16.82
C GLU A 306 3.36 -1.12 17.70
N PRO A 307 3.56 -0.96 19.03
CA PRO A 307 2.68 -0.17 19.88
C PRO A 307 2.48 1.23 19.31
N PHE A 308 1.25 1.75 19.45
CA PHE A 308 0.91 3.05 18.90
C PHE A 308 1.76 4.17 19.50
N GLN A 309 2.25 5.03 18.63
CA GLN A 309 2.89 6.30 18.95
C GLN A 309 2.34 7.37 18.04
N GLU A 310 2.04 8.54 18.60
CA GLU A 310 1.51 9.67 17.84
C GLU A 310 2.45 10.06 16.71
N GLY A 311 1.92 10.10 15.48
CA GLY A 311 2.71 10.41 14.29
C GLY A 311 3.65 9.28 13.82
N GLN A 312 3.48 8.03 14.33
CA GLN A 312 4.26 6.88 13.87
C GLN A 312 4.17 6.71 12.36
N LYS A 313 5.28 6.30 11.75
CA LYS A 313 5.43 6.24 10.30
C LYS A 313 5.70 4.83 9.81
N PHE A 314 5.08 4.50 8.69
CA PHE A 314 5.33 3.29 7.92
C PHE A 314 5.50 3.66 6.45
N ILE A 315 6.36 2.94 5.76
CA ILE A 315 6.53 3.06 4.31
C ILE A 315 6.01 1.77 3.68
N PHE A 316 5.12 1.89 2.71
CA PHE A 316 4.71 0.77 1.88
C PHE A 316 5.16 0.99 0.44
N GLY A 317 5.77 -0.02 -0.15
CA GLY A 317 6.26 0.06 -1.52
C GLY A 317 5.82 -1.11 -2.39
N ILE A 318 5.69 -0.82 -3.68
CA ILE A 318 5.47 -1.79 -4.75
C ILE A 318 6.48 -1.47 -5.85
N THR A 319 7.34 -2.43 -6.19
CA THR A 319 8.39 -2.21 -7.18
C THR A 319 8.64 -3.43 -8.05
N ARG A 320 9.19 -3.23 -9.24
CA ARG A 320 9.68 -4.31 -10.10
C ARG A 320 11.06 -4.83 -9.69
N ARG A 321 11.75 -4.11 -8.81
CA ARG A 321 13.07 -4.54 -8.31
C ARG A 321 12.91 -5.84 -7.53
N PRO A 322 13.73 -6.85 -7.83
CA PRO A 322 13.72 -8.08 -7.04
C PRO A 322 14.29 -7.83 -5.63
N PRO A 323 13.98 -8.69 -4.64
CA PRO A 323 14.37 -8.45 -3.24
C PRO A 323 15.87 -8.25 -3.02
N HIS A 324 16.74 -8.90 -3.78
CA HIS A 324 18.19 -8.71 -3.64
C HIS A 324 18.67 -7.28 -3.98
N GLU A 325 17.95 -6.56 -4.84
CA GLU A 325 18.21 -5.14 -5.11
C GLU A 325 17.69 -4.20 -4.01
N LEU A 326 16.88 -4.73 -3.10
CA LEU A 326 16.42 -4.04 -1.89
C LEU A 326 17.30 -4.37 -0.67
N GLY A 327 18.33 -5.22 -0.84
CA GLY A 327 19.29 -5.56 0.20
C GLY A 327 19.07 -6.91 0.90
N PHE A 328 18.14 -7.74 0.40
CA PHE A 328 17.92 -9.13 0.90
C PHE A 328 18.93 -10.11 0.35
#